data_930914397124deac88b9deb07043bd33
#
_entry.id   930914397124deac88b9deb07043bd33
#
_cell.length_a   1.000
_cell.length_b   1.000
_cell.length_c   1.000
_cell.angle_alpha   90.00
_cell.angle_beta   90.00
_cell.angle_gamma   90.00
#
_symmetry.space_group_name_H-M   'P 1'
#
loop_
_entity.id
_entity.type
_entity.pdbx_description
1 polymer ?
#
loop_
_entity_poly.entity_id
_entity_poly.type
_entity_poly.pdbx_seq_one_letter_code
_entity_poly.pdbx_strand_id
1 'polypeptide(L)'
;MLNIDCFASGSSGNLYRVGDGCTRILIECGVGFREILEHLKFSLSTCSACLITHEHKDHSKTVKDLLLRGVPCCMSKGTAEALQVERELGVEIIADKETRRIGSWNVTAFGVQHDAREPLGFLLDNGEERVLYATDTYYLRYRFPSCTVLLVECNHSYEIVDRRVKEGKL
;
A
#
# COMPACT_ATOMS: atom_id res chain seq x y z
N MET A 1 20.70 -2.65 -3.15
CA MET A 1 20.59 -2.09 -1.77
C MET A 1 19.16 -1.60 -1.58
N LEU A 2 18.48 -2.08 -0.54
CA LEU A 2 17.12 -1.65 -0.19
C LEU A 2 17.11 -0.17 0.23
N ASN A 3 16.15 0.58 -0.29
CA ASN A 3 15.85 1.94 0.09
C ASN A 3 14.34 2.06 0.37
N ILE A 4 13.99 2.58 1.52
CA ILE A 4 12.60 2.82 1.91
C ILE A 4 12.46 4.26 2.38
N ASP A 5 11.56 5.00 1.73
CA ASP A 5 11.19 6.35 2.13
C ASP A 5 9.75 6.35 2.63
N CYS A 6 9.54 6.86 3.82
CA CYS A 6 8.23 7.21 4.34
C CYS A 6 8.05 8.72 4.16
N PHE A 7 7.28 9.13 3.17
CA PHE A 7 7.02 10.53 2.88
C PHE A 7 5.86 11.09 3.70
N ALA A 8 4.84 10.26 3.91
CA ALA A 8 3.68 10.60 4.72
C ALA A 8 3.12 9.32 5.36
N SER A 9 2.66 9.42 6.61
CA SER A 9 2.05 8.34 7.37
C SER A 9 1.04 8.89 8.35
N GLY A 10 -0.23 8.50 8.22
CA GLY A 10 -1.33 8.88 9.10
C GLY A 10 -2.61 9.27 8.37
N SER A 11 -3.63 9.67 9.11
CA SER A 11 -4.98 10.00 8.61
C SER A 11 -5.04 11.21 7.67
N SER A 12 -3.98 11.99 7.53
CA SER A 12 -3.88 13.08 6.55
C SER A 12 -3.41 12.62 5.18
N GLY A 13 -2.82 11.43 5.08
CA GLY A 13 -2.36 10.80 3.86
C GLY A 13 -1.19 9.87 4.11
N ASN A 14 -1.12 8.82 3.29
CA ASN A 14 -0.08 7.81 3.31
C ASN A 14 0.64 7.81 1.96
N LEU A 15 1.97 7.79 1.99
CA LEU A 15 2.81 7.71 0.79
C LEU A 15 4.18 7.13 1.18
N TYR A 16 4.53 6.02 0.57
CA TYR A 16 5.83 5.38 0.75
C TYR A 16 6.47 5.07 -0.60
N ARG A 17 7.78 4.90 -0.59
CA ARG A 17 8.52 4.37 -1.72
C ARG A 17 9.44 3.24 -1.26
N VAL A 18 9.38 2.12 -1.96
CA VAL A 18 10.28 0.97 -1.76
C VAL A 18 11.09 0.79 -3.04
N GLY A 19 12.39 0.62 -2.91
CA GLY A 19 13.28 0.40 -4.05
C GLY A 19 14.51 -0.42 -3.69
N ASP A 20 15.05 -1.16 -4.66
CA ASP A 20 16.26 -1.98 -4.51
C ASP A 20 17.45 -1.47 -5.34
N GLY A 21 17.30 -0.29 -5.94
CA GLY A 21 18.24 0.31 -6.88
C GLY A 21 17.91 0.05 -8.35
N CYS A 22 17.14 -0.99 -8.65
CA CYS A 22 16.69 -1.34 -10.01
C CYS A 22 15.23 -0.92 -10.25
N THR A 23 14.37 -1.21 -9.31
CA THR A 23 12.92 -0.97 -9.38
C THR A 23 12.48 -0.10 -8.21
N ARG A 24 11.59 0.86 -8.47
CA ARG A 24 10.96 1.71 -7.46
C ARG A 24 9.46 1.52 -7.52
N ILE A 25 8.86 1.22 -6.38
CA ILE A 25 7.43 1.00 -6.22
C ILE A 25 6.92 2.02 -5.20
N LEU A 26 5.87 2.74 -5.55
CA LEU A 26 5.11 3.53 -4.59
C LEU A 26 4.12 2.62 -3.85
N ILE A 27 3.91 2.89 -2.59
CA ILE A 27 2.84 2.29 -1.81
C ILE A 27 2.02 3.44 -1.26
N GLU A 28 0.75 3.43 -1.57
CA GLU A 28 -0.25 4.47 -1.36
C GLU A 28 -0.01 5.77 -2.15
N CYS A 29 -1.07 6.55 -2.28
CA CYS A 29 -1.05 7.89 -2.87
C CYS A 29 -2.10 8.80 -2.21
N GLY A 30 -2.19 8.74 -0.89
CA GLY A 30 -3.17 9.46 -0.09
C GLY A 30 -2.91 10.95 0.09
N VAL A 31 -1.81 11.46 -0.43
CA VAL A 31 -1.42 12.88 -0.35
C VAL A 31 -1.76 13.65 -1.63
N GLY A 32 -1.52 14.96 -1.66
CA GLY A 32 -1.72 15.77 -2.84
C GLY A 32 -0.74 15.41 -3.97
N PHE A 33 -1.20 15.43 -5.23
CA PHE A 33 -0.36 15.04 -6.37
C PHE A 33 0.91 15.89 -6.50
N ARG A 34 0.81 17.20 -6.24
CA ARG A 34 1.98 18.10 -6.22
C ARG A 34 2.99 17.67 -5.15
N GLU A 35 2.51 17.27 -3.99
CA GLU A 35 3.35 16.77 -2.88
C GLU A 35 4.09 15.49 -3.29
N ILE A 36 3.42 14.55 -4.00
CA ILE A 36 4.10 13.38 -4.58
C ILE A 36 5.23 13.79 -5.51
N LEU A 37 4.97 14.74 -6.42
CA LEU A 37 6.00 15.23 -7.36
C LEU A 37 7.19 15.86 -6.64
N GLU A 38 6.95 16.65 -5.61
CA GLU A 38 8.00 17.31 -4.81
C GLU A 38 8.86 16.26 -4.08
N HIS A 39 8.24 15.27 -3.41
CA HIS A 39 8.94 14.17 -2.75
C HIS A 39 9.78 13.31 -3.71
N LEU A 40 9.25 13.06 -4.91
CA LEU A 40 9.95 12.33 -5.96
C LEU A 40 10.92 13.21 -6.77
N LYS A 41 11.11 14.48 -6.41
CA LYS A 41 11.93 15.43 -7.17
C LYS A 41 11.55 15.45 -8.65
N PHE A 42 10.25 15.43 -8.93
CA PHE A 42 9.64 15.40 -10.27
C PHE A 42 10.04 14.20 -11.14
N SER A 43 10.55 13.12 -10.52
CA SER A 43 10.99 11.91 -11.22
C SER A 43 9.95 10.77 -11.16
N LEU A 44 8.67 11.11 -11.35
CA LEU A 44 7.54 10.15 -11.28
C LEU A 44 7.71 8.97 -12.27
N SER A 45 8.27 9.24 -13.47
CA SER A 45 8.53 8.21 -14.49
C SER A 45 9.53 7.13 -14.06
N THR A 46 10.21 7.31 -12.94
CA THR A 46 11.10 6.29 -12.38
C THR A 46 10.37 5.26 -11.50
N CYS A 47 9.09 5.49 -11.22
CA CYS A 47 8.27 4.56 -10.46
C CYS A 47 7.64 3.52 -11.39
N SER A 48 7.87 2.25 -11.09
CA SER A 48 7.39 1.12 -11.91
C SER A 48 5.91 0.83 -11.69
N ALA A 49 5.38 1.12 -10.49
CA ALA A 49 3.97 0.99 -10.14
C ALA A 49 3.67 1.74 -8.83
N CYS A 50 2.37 1.87 -8.53
CA CYS A 50 1.84 2.25 -7.24
C CYS A 50 0.91 1.15 -6.72
N LEU A 51 1.15 0.67 -5.49
CA LEU A 51 0.30 -0.31 -4.82
C LEU A 51 -0.71 0.42 -3.93
N ILE A 52 -1.99 0.13 -4.08
CA ILE A 52 -3.08 0.75 -3.32
C ILE A 52 -3.74 -0.31 -2.45
N THR A 53 -3.75 -0.12 -1.15
CA THR A 53 -4.35 -1.08 -0.22
C THR A 53 -5.87 -1.06 -0.28
N HIS A 54 -6.48 0.11 -0.29
CA HIS A 54 -7.93 0.28 -0.30
C HIS A 54 -8.35 1.68 -0.75
N GLU A 55 -9.66 1.91 -0.88
CA GLU A 55 -10.26 3.10 -1.46
C GLU A 55 -10.29 4.34 -0.58
N HIS A 56 -9.98 4.28 0.71
CA HIS A 56 -10.05 5.46 1.56
C HIS A 56 -9.12 6.57 1.07
N LYS A 57 -9.57 7.82 1.25
CA LYS A 57 -8.96 8.98 0.62
C LYS A 57 -7.52 9.24 1.05
N ASP A 58 -7.18 8.91 2.27
CA ASP A 58 -5.82 9.00 2.81
C ASP A 58 -4.86 7.90 2.31
N HIS A 59 -5.36 6.98 1.47
CA HIS A 59 -4.59 5.95 0.77
C HIS A 59 -4.62 6.10 -0.76
N SER A 60 -5.71 6.63 -1.33
CA SER A 60 -5.99 6.56 -2.76
C SER A 60 -6.27 7.91 -3.44
N LYS A 61 -6.09 9.03 -2.73
CA LYS A 61 -6.52 10.39 -3.14
C LYS A 61 -6.12 10.78 -4.57
N THR A 62 -4.95 10.38 -5.03
CA THR A 62 -4.38 10.81 -6.31
C THR A 62 -4.16 9.66 -7.30
N VAL A 63 -4.89 8.54 -7.14
CA VAL A 63 -4.83 7.40 -8.07
C VAL A 63 -5.05 7.83 -9.51
N LYS A 64 -6.09 8.65 -9.78
CA LYS A 64 -6.41 9.13 -11.14
C LYS A 64 -5.29 9.98 -11.73
N ASP A 65 -4.64 10.80 -10.92
CA ASP A 65 -3.51 11.61 -11.36
C ASP A 65 -2.29 10.74 -11.75
N LEU A 66 -2.02 9.67 -10.98
CA LEU A 66 -0.95 8.71 -11.30
C LEU A 66 -1.24 7.98 -12.60
N LEU A 67 -2.46 7.46 -12.78
CA LEU A 67 -2.89 6.76 -14.00
C LEU A 67 -2.77 7.67 -15.23
N LEU A 68 -3.24 8.91 -15.14
CA LEU A 68 -3.11 9.91 -16.22
C LEU A 68 -1.67 10.22 -16.60
N ARG A 69 -0.71 9.97 -15.72
CA ARG A 69 0.75 10.14 -15.96
C ARG A 69 1.45 8.84 -16.30
N GLY A 70 0.69 7.76 -16.55
CA GLY A 70 1.21 6.48 -17.01
C GLY A 70 1.88 5.65 -15.91
N VAL A 71 1.63 5.94 -14.63
CA VAL A 71 2.07 5.08 -13.52
C VAL A 71 1.03 3.98 -13.31
N PRO A 72 1.35 2.71 -13.53
CA PRO A 72 0.43 1.61 -13.26
C PRO A 72 0.03 1.58 -11.78
N CYS A 73 -1.25 1.36 -11.50
CA CYS A 73 -1.77 1.25 -10.14
C CYS A 73 -2.33 -0.15 -9.89
N CYS A 74 -1.69 -0.90 -8.97
CA CYS A 74 -2.13 -2.24 -8.57
C CYS A 74 -3.04 -2.15 -7.36
N MET A 75 -4.24 -2.75 -7.45
CA MET A 75 -5.23 -2.75 -6.37
C MET A 75 -6.19 -3.93 -6.52
N SER A 76 -7.00 -4.19 -5.50
CA SER A 76 -8.09 -5.16 -5.60
C SER A 76 -9.19 -4.69 -6.56
N LYS A 77 -10.00 -5.65 -7.04
CA LYS A 77 -11.16 -5.32 -7.87
C LYS A 77 -12.15 -4.43 -7.10
N GLY A 78 -12.41 -4.75 -5.83
CA GLY A 78 -13.31 -3.96 -4.98
C GLY A 78 -12.81 -2.52 -4.80
N THR A 79 -11.51 -2.31 -4.59
CA THR A 79 -10.91 -0.98 -4.51
C THR A 79 -11.06 -0.21 -5.83
N ALA A 80 -10.76 -0.86 -6.96
CA ALA A 80 -10.88 -0.22 -8.30
C ALA A 80 -12.33 0.21 -8.61
N GLU A 81 -13.31 -0.65 -8.29
CA GLU A 81 -14.74 -0.34 -8.44
C GLU A 81 -15.17 0.81 -7.53
N ALA A 82 -14.73 0.81 -6.26
CA ALA A 82 -15.06 1.88 -5.31
C ALA A 82 -14.49 3.24 -5.75
N LEU A 83 -13.29 3.25 -6.33
CA LEU A 83 -12.65 4.45 -6.90
C LEU A 83 -13.18 4.84 -8.28
N GLN A 84 -13.99 3.97 -8.92
CA GLN A 84 -14.50 4.14 -10.30
C GLN A 84 -13.35 4.30 -11.30
N VAL A 85 -12.35 3.43 -11.22
CA VAL A 85 -11.16 3.41 -12.10
C VAL A 85 -10.96 2.04 -12.77
N GLU A 86 -11.84 1.08 -12.59
CA GLU A 86 -11.68 -0.31 -13.04
C GLU A 86 -11.51 -0.46 -14.56
N ARG A 87 -11.84 0.57 -15.32
CA ARG A 87 -11.71 0.62 -16.79
C ARG A 87 -10.60 1.55 -17.27
N GLU A 88 -9.90 2.22 -16.35
CA GLU A 88 -8.84 3.14 -16.70
C GLU A 88 -7.58 2.38 -17.15
N LEU A 89 -6.89 2.93 -18.15
CA LEU A 89 -5.61 2.39 -18.60
C LEU A 89 -4.57 2.47 -17.47
N GLY A 90 -3.86 1.35 -17.24
CA GLY A 90 -2.85 1.26 -16.19
C GLY A 90 -3.38 0.77 -14.84
N VAL A 91 -4.68 0.49 -14.72
CA VAL A 91 -5.19 -0.23 -13.54
C VAL A 91 -4.86 -1.71 -13.68
N GLU A 92 -4.19 -2.24 -12.68
CA GLU A 92 -3.81 -3.65 -12.59
C GLU A 92 -4.51 -4.29 -11.40
N ILE A 93 -5.44 -5.19 -11.68
CA ILE A 93 -6.16 -5.90 -10.63
C ILE A 93 -5.29 -7.02 -10.08
N ILE A 94 -5.18 -7.08 -8.75
CA ILE A 94 -4.49 -8.14 -8.02
C ILE A 94 -5.42 -8.68 -6.91
N ALA A 95 -5.52 -10.00 -6.79
CA ALA A 95 -6.39 -10.66 -5.82
C ALA A 95 -5.61 -11.09 -4.56
N ASP A 96 -6.37 -11.42 -3.48
CA ASP A 96 -5.80 -12.05 -2.28
C ASP A 96 -4.99 -13.30 -2.67
N LYS A 97 -3.77 -13.40 -2.16
CA LYS A 97 -2.76 -14.46 -2.43
C LYS A 97 -2.20 -14.48 -3.86
N GLU A 98 -2.59 -13.57 -4.71
CA GLU A 98 -1.97 -13.44 -6.02
C GLU A 98 -0.58 -12.81 -5.88
N THR A 99 0.37 -13.32 -6.65
CA THR A 99 1.71 -12.75 -6.78
C THR A 99 1.91 -12.22 -8.18
N ARG A 100 2.40 -10.99 -8.29
CA ARG A 100 2.72 -10.34 -9.56
C ARG A 100 4.14 -9.84 -9.54
N ARG A 101 4.84 -9.99 -10.67
CA ARG A 101 6.17 -9.45 -10.83
C ARG A 101 6.12 -8.00 -11.31
N ILE A 102 6.76 -7.10 -10.56
CA ILE A 102 6.93 -5.69 -10.89
C ILE A 102 8.43 -5.37 -10.88
N GLY A 103 9.03 -5.30 -12.06
CA GLY A 103 10.49 -5.16 -12.18
C GLY A 103 11.25 -6.30 -11.49
N SER A 104 12.08 -5.96 -10.50
CA SER A 104 12.84 -6.90 -9.68
C SER A 104 12.04 -7.55 -8.55
N TRP A 105 10.85 -7.03 -8.20
CA TRP A 105 10.05 -7.47 -7.08
C TRP A 105 8.95 -8.46 -7.47
N ASN A 106 8.78 -9.51 -6.67
CA ASN A 106 7.56 -10.30 -6.61
C ASN A 106 6.66 -9.67 -5.54
N VAL A 107 5.53 -9.13 -5.95
CA VAL A 107 4.55 -8.49 -5.06
C VAL A 107 3.40 -9.44 -4.84
N THR A 108 3.24 -9.91 -3.62
CA THR A 108 2.12 -10.77 -3.21
C THR A 108 1.12 -9.94 -2.43
N ALA A 109 -0.11 -9.86 -2.92
CA ALA A 109 -1.21 -9.25 -2.19
C ALA A 109 -1.81 -10.22 -1.17
N PHE A 110 -2.30 -9.72 -0.04
CA PHE A 110 -3.02 -10.50 0.94
C PHE A 110 -4.14 -9.70 1.59
N GLY A 111 -5.26 -10.35 1.84
CA GLY A 111 -6.42 -9.71 2.46
C GLY A 111 -6.17 -9.30 3.90
N VAL A 112 -6.57 -8.09 4.26
CA VAL A 112 -6.53 -7.54 5.62
C VAL A 112 -7.94 -7.31 6.17
N GLN A 113 -8.07 -6.95 7.44
CA GLN A 113 -9.35 -6.78 8.13
C GLN A 113 -9.59 -5.29 8.41
N HIS A 114 -10.33 -4.66 7.51
CA HIS A 114 -10.66 -3.23 7.56
C HIS A 114 -12.05 -2.96 6.99
N ASP A 115 -12.66 -1.81 7.29
CA ASP A 115 -13.96 -1.37 6.82
C ASP A 115 -13.90 -0.76 5.41
N ALA A 116 -13.24 -1.47 4.50
CA ALA A 116 -13.10 -1.15 3.08
C ALA A 116 -13.67 -2.30 2.23
N ARG A 117 -13.86 -2.05 0.94
CA ARG A 117 -14.58 -2.97 0.07
C ARG A 117 -13.83 -4.29 -0.18
N GLU A 118 -12.53 -4.21 -0.41
CA GLU A 118 -11.65 -5.37 -0.60
C GLU A 118 -10.20 -4.98 -0.25
N PRO A 119 -9.91 -4.74 1.06
CA PRO A 119 -8.64 -4.20 1.48
C PRO A 119 -7.52 -5.23 1.42
N LEU A 120 -6.34 -4.80 0.97
CA LEU A 120 -5.15 -5.61 0.79
C LEU A 120 -3.97 -5.07 1.60
N GLY A 121 -3.07 -5.97 2.01
CA GLY A 121 -1.69 -5.67 2.30
C GLY A 121 -0.78 -6.25 1.22
N PHE A 122 0.52 -5.94 1.27
CA PHE A 122 1.49 -6.35 0.28
C PHE A 122 2.75 -6.91 0.90
N LEU A 123 3.23 -8.03 0.35
CA LEU A 123 4.55 -8.57 0.61
C LEU A 123 5.39 -8.41 -0.65
N LEU A 124 6.46 -7.63 -0.57
CA LEU A 124 7.41 -7.41 -1.65
C LEU A 124 8.66 -8.27 -1.38
N ASP A 125 9.05 -9.11 -2.34
CA ASP A 125 10.19 -10.04 -2.22
C ASP A 125 11.03 -9.94 -3.50
N ASN A 126 12.32 -9.59 -3.37
CA ASN A 126 13.25 -9.56 -4.50
C ASN A 126 14.33 -10.66 -4.42
N GLY A 127 14.16 -11.62 -3.50
CA GLY A 127 15.09 -12.71 -3.26
C GLY A 127 16.16 -12.43 -2.21
N GLU A 128 16.47 -11.16 -1.93
CA GLU A 128 17.40 -10.74 -0.89
C GLU A 128 16.65 -10.09 0.29
N GLU A 129 15.65 -9.28 -0.04
CA GLU A 129 14.88 -8.49 0.91
C GLU A 129 13.40 -8.84 0.83
N ARG A 130 12.74 -8.86 1.98
CA ARG A 130 11.30 -9.08 2.10
C ARG A 130 10.66 -7.99 2.93
N VAL A 131 9.86 -7.15 2.27
CA VAL A 131 9.20 -5.99 2.88
C VAL A 131 7.71 -6.31 3.03
N LEU A 132 7.22 -6.32 4.25
CA LEU A 132 5.79 -6.43 4.55
C LEU A 132 5.20 -5.03 4.72
N TYR A 133 4.13 -4.74 3.99
CA TYR A 133 3.31 -3.55 4.19
C TYR A 133 1.88 -3.96 4.59
N ALA A 134 1.46 -3.56 5.78
CA ALA A 134 0.11 -3.78 6.27
C ALA A 134 -0.34 -2.60 7.14
N THR A 135 -1.34 -1.88 6.69
CA THR A 135 -1.95 -0.75 7.37
C THR A 135 -3.44 -1.00 7.56
N ASP A 136 -4.08 -0.23 8.42
CA ASP A 136 -5.53 -0.23 8.65
C ASP A 136 -6.08 -1.63 8.83
N THR A 137 -5.45 -2.42 9.69
CA THR A 137 -5.91 -3.77 9.97
C THR A 137 -5.83 -4.09 11.46
N TYR A 138 -6.89 -4.58 12.02
CA TYR A 138 -6.92 -5.04 13.41
C TYR A 138 -6.46 -6.49 13.57
N TYR A 139 -6.26 -7.23 12.44
CA TYR A 139 -5.82 -8.61 12.48
C TYR A 139 -5.16 -9.06 11.18
N LEU A 140 -4.01 -9.73 11.29
CA LEU A 140 -3.32 -10.38 10.17
C LEU A 140 -3.54 -11.91 10.25
N ARG A 141 -4.25 -12.47 9.25
CA ARG A 141 -4.53 -13.90 9.18
C ARG A 141 -3.32 -14.75 8.83
N TYR A 142 -2.36 -14.15 8.14
CA TYR A 142 -1.22 -14.84 7.56
C TYR A 142 0.03 -14.66 8.42
N ARG A 143 0.95 -15.62 8.28
CA ARG A 143 2.30 -15.50 8.85
C ARG A 143 3.27 -15.16 7.74
N PHE A 144 4.14 -14.23 7.99
CA PHE A 144 5.13 -13.75 7.04
C PHE A 144 6.55 -14.01 7.58
N PRO A 145 7.06 -15.27 7.44
CA PRO A 145 8.39 -15.60 7.94
C PRO A 145 9.46 -14.85 7.13
N SER A 146 10.58 -14.58 7.79
CA SER A 146 11.79 -14.02 7.16
C SER A 146 11.59 -12.65 6.51
N CYS A 147 10.66 -11.82 6.99
CA CYS A 147 10.61 -10.42 6.58
C CYS A 147 11.84 -9.68 7.12
N THR A 148 12.52 -8.93 6.25
CA THR A 148 13.66 -8.08 6.61
C THR A 148 13.18 -6.70 7.06
N VAL A 149 12.01 -6.25 6.57
CA VAL A 149 11.39 -4.98 6.98
C VAL A 149 9.88 -5.16 7.17
N LEU A 150 9.38 -4.52 8.22
CA LEU A 150 7.95 -4.44 8.53
C LEU A 150 7.51 -2.97 8.48
N LEU A 151 6.62 -2.64 7.56
CA LEU A 151 5.89 -1.38 7.49
C LEU A 151 4.46 -1.67 7.93
N VAL A 152 4.21 -1.59 9.22
CA VAL A 152 2.93 -1.95 9.81
C VAL A 152 2.40 -0.82 10.67
N GLU A 153 1.11 -0.59 10.59
CA GLU A 153 0.45 0.30 11.52
C GLU A 153 0.35 -0.35 12.89
N CYS A 154 0.69 0.40 13.93
CA CYS A 154 0.58 -0.03 15.32
C CYS A 154 -0.13 1.07 16.12
N ASN A 155 -1.36 1.36 15.73
CA ASN A 155 -2.14 2.47 16.27
C ASN A 155 -3.04 1.99 17.41
N HIS A 156 -2.44 1.61 18.54
CA HIS A 156 -3.19 1.22 19.73
C HIS A 156 -2.54 1.74 21.02
N SER A 157 -3.37 1.88 22.05
CA SER A 157 -2.94 2.14 23.43
C SER A 157 -3.45 1.01 24.32
N TYR A 158 -2.57 0.45 25.16
CA TYR A 158 -2.97 -0.56 26.15
C TYR A 158 -4.15 -0.09 27.00
N GLU A 159 -4.19 1.18 27.40
CA GLU A 159 -5.28 1.75 28.19
C GLU A 159 -6.62 1.73 27.44
N ILE A 160 -6.60 2.00 26.12
CA ILE A 160 -7.80 1.96 25.29
C ILE A 160 -8.25 0.50 25.09
N VAL A 161 -7.31 -0.41 24.84
CA VAL A 161 -7.61 -1.84 24.69
C VAL A 161 -8.23 -2.39 25.97
N ASP A 162 -7.60 -2.17 27.13
CA ASP A 162 -8.11 -2.63 28.44
C ASP A 162 -9.50 -2.07 28.75
N ARG A 163 -9.74 -0.80 28.43
CA ARG A 163 -11.05 -0.19 28.60
C ARG A 163 -12.10 -0.85 27.72
N ARG A 164 -11.80 -1.08 26.43
CA ARG A 164 -12.75 -1.72 25.50
C ARG A 164 -13.04 -3.17 25.86
N VAL A 165 -12.03 -3.93 26.33
CA VAL A 165 -12.23 -5.30 26.86
C VAL A 165 -13.16 -5.27 28.06
N LYS A 166 -12.95 -4.36 29.03
CA LYS A 166 -13.83 -4.21 30.20
C LYS A 166 -15.25 -3.79 29.83
N GLU A 167 -15.43 -3.04 28.76
CA GLU A 167 -16.74 -2.64 28.24
C GLU A 167 -17.41 -3.71 27.34
N GLY A 168 -16.77 -4.86 27.11
CA GLY A 168 -17.27 -5.93 26.25
C GLY A 168 -17.34 -5.52 24.76
N LYS A 169 -16.49 -4.60 24.33
CA LYS A 169 -16.44 -4.08 22.95
C LYS A 169 -15.28 -4.66 22.11
N LEU A 170 -14.48 -5.51 22.71
CA LEU A 170 -13.39 -6.29 22.10
C LEU A 170 -13.41 -7.71 22.68
#